data_63189563fa1d26481c44787e301817a8
#
_entry.id   63189563fa1d26481c44787e301817a8
#
_cell.length_a   1.000
_cell.length_b   1.000
_cell.length_c   1.000
_cell.angle_alpha   90.00
_cell.angle_beta   90.00
_cell.angle_gamma   90.00
#
_symmetry.space_group_name_H-M   'P 1'
#
loop_
_entity.id
_entity.type
_entity.pdbx_description
1 polymer ?
#
loop_
_entity_poly.entity_id
_entity_poly.type
_entity_poly.pdbx_seq_one_letter_code
_entity_poly.pdbx_strand_id
1 'polypeptide(L)'
;MVIGVLTLELFFPQARSLKDKRRVLHGFKDRLRRYNVALAEVDFQDKWQRARLGIVTLHGQQAVVEEVLSRVLADAGNLQEAEVAGQEIRYV
;
A
#
# COMPACT_ATOMS: atom_id res chain seq x y z
N MET A 1 22.82 3.97 -0.46
CA MET A 1 21.47 3.66 -0.96
C MET A 1 20.56 3.35 0.23
N VAL A 2 19.40 3.96 0.25
CA VAL A 2 18.40 3.75 1.29
C VAL A 2 17.22 3.01 0.70
N ILE A 3 16.78 1.95 1.37
CA ILE A 3 15.62 1.16 0.96
C ILE A 3 14.57 1.30 2.07
N GLY A 4 13.39 1.80 1.70
CA GLY A 4 12.26 1.89 2.61
C GLY A 4 11.24 0.81 2.31
N VAL A 5 10.75 0.15 3.35
CA VAL A 5 9.72 -0.88 3.27
C VAL A 5 8.52 -0.43 4.09
N LEU A 6 7.39 -0.29 3.42
CA LEU A 6 6.11 0.00 4.06
C LEU A 6 5.27 -1.27 4.05
N THR A 7 4.86 -1.72 5.24
CA THR A 7 3.83 -2.75 5.36
C THR A 7 2.53 -2.06 5.70
N LEU A 8 1.51 -2.27 4.88
CA LEU A 8 0.23 -1.57 4.97
C LEU A 8 -0.90 -2.59 5.09
N GLU A 9 -1.70 -2.48 6.13
CA GLU A 9 -2.92 -3.28 6.25
C GLU A 9 -4.12 -2.43 5.90
N LEU A 10 -4.97 -2.97 5.01
CA LEU A 10 -6.20 -2.36 4.57
C LEU A 10 -7.39 -3.20 4.96
N PHE A 11 -8.46 -2.53 5.36
CA PHE A 11 -9.76 -3.12 5.64
C PHE A 11 -10.78 -2.60 4.61
N PHE A 12 -11.55 -3.54 4.04
CA PHE A 12 -12.54 -3.24 3.00
C PHE A 12 -13.93 -3.59 3.52
N PRO A 13 -14.57 -2.69 4.27
CA PRO A 13 -15.81 -3.02 4.97
C PRO A 13 -16.97 -3.40 4.04
N GLN A 14 -16.95 -2.92 2.80
CA GLN A 14 -18.02 -3.12 1.84
C GLN A 14 -17.74 -4.21 0.81
N ALA A 15 -16.56 -4.80 0.84
CA ALA A 15 -16.21 -5.86 -0.10
C ALA A 15 -16.99 -7.13 0.21
N ARG A 16 -17.62 -7.72 -0.79
CA ARG A 16 -18.42 -8.95 -0.68
C ARG A 16 -17.87 -10.09 -1.51
N SER A 17 -16.70 -9.90 -2.09
CA SER A 17 -16.03 -10.89 -2.91
C SER A 17 -14.56 -10.54 -3.06
N LEU A 18 -13.75 -11.51 -3.49
CA LEU A 18 -12.37 -11.21 -3.88
C LEU A 18 -12.31 -10.26 -5.07
N LYS A 19 -13.30 -10.32 -5.95
CA LYS A 19 -13.38 -9.40 -7.09
C LYS A 19 -13.52 -7.96 -6.64
N ASP A 20 -14.37 -7.69 -5.63
CA ASP A 20 -14.54 -6.35 -5.08
C ASP A 20 -13.22 -5.83 -4.50
N LYS A 21 -12.55 -6.65 -3.70
CA LYS A 21 -11.26 -6.27 -3.11
C LYS A 21 -10.22 -5.99 -4.20
N ARG A 22 -10.12 -6.88 -5.19
CA ARG A 22 -9.14 -6.73 -6.27
C ARG A 22 -9.36 -5.46 -7.07
N ARG A 23 -10.62 -5.07 -7.27
CA ARG A 23 -10.94 -3.82 -7.98
C ARG A 23 -10.37 -2.62 -7.25
N VAL A 24 -10.55 -2.55 -5.93
CA VAL A 24 -10.03 -1.45 -5.12
C VAL A 24 -8.51 -1.46 -5.10
N LEU A 25 -7.89 -2.64 -4.92
CA LEU A 25 -6.44 -2.78 -4.93
C LEU A 25 -5.83 -2.42 -6.28
N HIS A 26 -6.48 -2.78 -7.37
CA HIS A 26 -6.03 -2.44 -8.72
C HIS A 26 -6.01 -0.92 -8.92
N GLY A 27 -7.07 -0.23 -8.49
CA GLY A 27 -7.13 1.22 -8.56
C GLY A 27 -6.05 1.90 -7.72
N PHE A 28 -5.79 1.36 -6.52
CA PHE A 28 -4.71 1.85 -5.67
C PHE A 28 -3.34 1.65 -6.32
N LYS A 29 -3.09 0.45 -6.84
CA LYS A 29 -1.84 0.14 -7.54
C LYS A 29 -1.63 1.07 -8.74
N ASP A 30 -2.67 1.33 -9.52
CA ASP A 30 -2.59 2.26 -10.65
C ASP A 30 -2.21 3.67 -10.19
N ARG A 31 -2.77 4.11 -9.08
CA ARG A 31 -2.47 5.41 -8.51
C ARG A 31 -1.01 5.53 -8.10
N LEU A 32 -0.41 4.45 -7.60
CA LEU A 32 0.98 4.43 -7.15
C LEU A 32 1.99 4.36 -8.30
N ARG A 33 1.56 4.16 -9.53
CA ARG A 33 2.47 4.12 -10.69
C ARG A 33 3.25 5.41 -10.91
N ARG A 34 2.76 6.52 -10.37
CA ARG A 34 3.46 7.81 -10.43
C ARG A 34 4.66 7.88 -9.51
N TYR A 35 4.82 6.92 -8.62
CA TYR A 35 5.95 6.84 -7.70
C TYR A 35 6.87 5.70 -8.09
N ASN A 36 8.13 5.82 -7.69
CA ASN A 36 9.10 4.73 -7.86
C ASN A 36 8.91 3.72 -6.74
N VAL A 37 7.90 2.88 -6.85
CA VAL A 37 7.58 1.86 -5.86
C VAL A 37 7.30 0.52 -6.52
N ALA A 38 7.62 -0.55 -5.80
CA ALA A 38 7.10 -1.88 -6.09
C ALA A 38 6.05 -2.21 -5.03
N LEU A 39 4.97 -2.86 -5.44
CA LEU A 39 3.86 -3.21 -4.56
C LEU A 39 3.45 -4.65 -4.79
N ALA A 40 3.20 -5.37 -3.70
CA ALA A 40 2.63 -6.71 -3.77
C ALA A 40 1.68 -6.93 -2.60
N GLU A 41 0.64 -7.71 -2.82
CA GLU A 41 -0.18 -8.24 -1.72
C GLU A 41 0.59 -9.40 -1.11
N VAL A 42 0.91 -9.31 0.19
CA VAL A 42 1.83 -10.26 0.85
C VAL A 42 1.13 -11.17 1.83
N ASP A 43 -0.12 -10.90 2.17
CA ASP A 43 -0.91 -11.77 3.04
C ASP A 43 -2.41 -11.50 2.84
N PHE A 44 -3.24 -12.42 3.34
CA PHE A 44 -4.72 -12.33 3.27
C PHE A 44 -5.27 -12.35 1.85
N GLN A 45 -4.57 -13.00 0.92
CA GLN A 45 -4.99 -13.04 -0.49
C GLN A 45 -6.38 -13.66 -0.67
N ASP A 46 -6.77 -14.57 0.20
CA ASP A 46 -8.06 -15.25 0.17
C ASP A 46 -9.16 -14.57 1.00
N LYS A 47 -8.85 -13.47 1.67
CA LYS A 47 -9.81 -12.71 2.47
C LYS A 47 -10.43 -11.60 1.64
N TRP A 48 -11.74 -11.39 1.79
CA TRP A 48 -12.45 -10.36 1.02
C TRP A 48 -12.23 -8.96 1.60
N GLN A 49 -12.13 -8.87 2.91
CA GLN A 49 -12.19 -7.60 3.63
C GLN A 49 -10.86 -7.16 4.22
N ARG A 50 -9.79 -7.91 3.96
CA ARG A 50 -8.46 -7.59 4.46
C ARG A 50 -7.41 -7.77 3.37
N ALA A 51 -6.41 -6.89 3.39
CA ALA A 51 -5.20 -7.07 2.59
C ALA A 51 -4.01 -6.59 3.38
N ARG A 52 -2.89 -7.28 3.22
CA ARG A 52 -1.59 -6.77 3.68
C ARG A 52 -0.73 -6.55 2.45
N LEU A 53 -0.26 -5.31 2.30
CA LEU A 53 0.56 -4.92 1.17
C LEU A 53 1.98 -4.65 1.61
N GLY A 54 2.95 -5.13 0.82
CA GLY A 54 4.32 -4.71 0.93
C GLY A 54 4.61 -3.69 -0.16
N ILE A 55 5.18 -2.54 0.22
CA ILE A 55 5.53 -1.48 -0.71
C ILE A 55 6.96 -1.07 -0.42
N VAL A 56 7.78 -1.04 -1.48
CA VAL A 56 9.22 -0.78 -1.36
C VAL A 56 9.60 0.34 -2.31
N THR A 57 10.43 1.26 -1.81
CA THR A 57 11.09 2.27 -2.63
C THR A 57 12.55 2.41 -2.23
N LEU A 58 13.35 2.94 -3.12
CA LEU A 58 14.75 3.18 -2.83
C LEU A 58 15.22 4.50 -3.47
N HIS A 59 16.21 5.11 -2.84
CA HIS A 59 16.87 6.30 -3.34
C HIS A 59 18.24 6.44 -2.67
N GLY A 60 19.07 7.33 -3.19
CA GLY A 60 20.34 7.65 -2.55
C GLY A 60 20.18 8.47 -1.28
N GLN A 61 19.05 9.16 -1.08
CA GLN A 61 18.79 10.04 0.05
C GLN A 61 17.58 9.56 0.84
N GLN A 62 17.75 9.48 2.16
CA GLN A 62 16.67 9.04 3.05
C GLN A 62 15.45 9.95 2.99
N ALA A 63 15.65 11.27 2.91
CA ALA A 63 14.54 12.21 2.84
C ALA A 63 13.60 11.94 1.65
N VAL A 64 14.16 11.51 0.52
CA VAL A 64 13.35 11.17 -0.65
C VAL A 64 12.54 9.91 -0.41
N VAL A 65 13.14 8.89 0.20
CA VAL A 65 12.43 7.65 0.55
C VAL A 65 11.28 7.95 1.50
N GLU A 66 11.53 8.74 2.53
CA GLU A 66 10.50 9.15 3.49
C GLU A 66 9.35 9.89 2.82
N GLU A 67 9.66 10.80 1.91
CA GLU A 67 8.64 11.56 1.20
C GLU A 67 7.78 10.66 0.32
N VAL A 68 8.37 9.73 -0.42
CA VAL A 68 7.63 8.80 -1.28
C VAL A 68 6.68 7.96 -0.43
N LEU A 69 7.16 7.37 0.66
CA LEU A 69 6.31 6.53 1.51
C LEU A 69 5.21 7.34 2.19
N SER A 70 5.49 8.59 2.56
CA SER A 70 4.48 9.49 3.12
C SER A 70 3.35 9.77 2.11
N ARG A 71 3.68 9.96 0.84
CA ARG A 71 2.70 10.18 -0.22
C ARG A 71 1.88 8.93 -0.48
N VAL A 72 2.51 7.76 -0.45
CA VAL A 72 1.80 6.47 -0.59
C VAL A 72 0.79 6.31 0.54
N LEU A 73 1.18 6.63 1.77
CA LEU A 73 0.27 6.57 2.93
C LEU A 73 -0.89 7.54 2.78
N ALA A 74 -0.64 8.75 2.29
CA ALA A 74 -1.70 9.73 2.05
C ALA A 74 -2.69 9.22 1.00
N ASP A 75 -2.18 8.61 -0.08
CA ASP A 75 -3.04 8.02 -1.10
C ASP A 75 -3.88 6.87 -0.53
N ALA A 76 -3.29 6.03 0.33
CA ALA A 76 -4.02 4.96 1.01
C ALA A 76 -5.14 5.51 1.89
N GLY A 77 -4.85 6.57 2.65
CA GLY A 77 -5.83 7.21 3.52
C GLY A 77 -6.98 7.87 2.76
N ASN A 78 -6.78 8.18 1.49
CA ASN A 78 -7.80 8.79 0.63
C ASN A 78 -8.64 7.77 -0.14
N LEU A 79 -8.39 6.48 0.01
CA LEU A 79 -9.24 5.47 -0.60
C LEU A 79 -10.63 5.51 0.02
N GLN A 80 -11.66 5.56 -0.83
CA GLN A 80 -13.04 5.67 -0.34
C GLN A 80 -13.61 4.32 0.09
N GLU A 81 -13.14 3.24 -0.49
CA GLU A 81 -13.68 1.90 -0.27
C GLU A 81 -12.78 1.04 0.61
N ALA A 82 -11.78 1.63 1.26
CA ALA A 82 -10.87 0.94 2.15
C ALA A 82 -10.42 1.86 3.27
N GLU A 83 -10.06 1.25 4.39
CA GLU A 83 -9.53 1.94 5.56
C GLU A 83 -8.15 1.42 5.88
N VAL A 84 -7.25 2.30 6.30
CA VAL A 84 -5.93 1.90 6.79
C VAL A 84 -6.10 1.33 8.19
N ALA A 85 -5.87 0.03 8.32
CA ALA A 85 -5.99 -0.69 9.59
C ALA A 85 -4.65 -0.81 10.32
N GLY A 86 -3.53 -0.63 9.62
CA GLY A 86 -2.21 -0.69 10.23
C GLY A 86 -1.14 -0.27 9.23
N GLN A 87 -0.02 0.21 9.76
CA GLN A 87 1.12 0.62 8.95
C GLN A 87 2.41 0.48 9.74
N GLU A 88 3.46 0.08 9.05
CA GLU A 88 4.80 -0.02 9.61
C GLU A 88 5.82 0.35 8.54
N ILE A 89 6.78 1.18 8.89
CA ILE A 89 7.87 1.57 7.98
C ILE A 89 9.18 1.09 8.59
N ARG A 90 9.99 0.42 7.74
CA ARG A 90 11.35 0.02 8.10
C ARG A 90 12.31 0.45 7.00
N TYR A 91 13.54 0.68 7.39
CA TYR A 91 14.63 1.01 6.47
C TYR A 91 15.65 -0.12 6.49
N VAL A 92 16.12 -0.46 5.30
CA VAL A 92 17.06 -1.57 5.10
C VAL A 92 18.35 -1.05 4.46
#